data_600cbbb7cb81c4e00ffcba09d0a5f151
#
_entry.id   600cbbb7cb81c4e00ffcba09d0a5f151
#
_cell.length_a   1.000
_cell.length_b   1.000
_cell.length_c   1.000
_cell.angle_alpha   90.00
_cell.angle_beta   90.00
_cell.angle_gamma   90.00
#
_symmetry.space_group_name_H-M   'P 1'
#
loop_
_entity.id
_entity.type
_entity.pdbx_description
1 polymer ?
#
loop_
_entity_poly.entity_id
_entity_poly.type
_entity_poly.pdbx_seq_one_letter_code
_entity_poly.pdbx_strand_id
1 'polypeptide(L)'
;MPAAVLDIILLESHEAALRALLHRENGSEAAAYVLFGKAEIAADPWSNQPRIRLISHEVVPITSDEMVSSSAVHVTWSTQGFMRLLGQAQHRNLVPGLVHTHPGANAFFSDQDDHNEAELARTTFNKGAHGLASMVFGRNDAIVGRLWTSAKASTQASSISIVGSKINIWRADSEREDTKFLARQAALFGKDFNPIVRALRVGVIGCGGTGSAVVSLLTRLGVGHLALMDNDAIDTTNLNRVHGSRA
;
A
#
# COMPACT_ATOMS: atom_id res chain seq x y z
N MET A 1 14.82 11.55 -14.28
CA MET A 1 14.87 10.99 -12.93
C MET A 1 14.12 9.67 -12.95
N PRO A 2 14.52 8.64 -12.20
CA PRO A 2 13.72 7.42 -12.09
C PRO A 2 12.33 7.76 -11.56
N ALA A 3 11.32 7.02 -12.01
CA ALA A 3 9.95 7.20 -11.53
C ALA A 3 9.89 6.87 -10.02
N ALA A 4 9.14 7.69 -9.26
CA ALA A 4 8.98 7.44 -7.84
C ALA A 4 8.19 6.15 -7.60
N VAL A 5 8.65 5.34 -6.64
CA VAL A 5 7.95 4.13 -6.21
C VAL A 5 6.72 4.54 -5.38
N LEU A 6 5.56 3.98 -5.68
CA LEU A 6 4.32 4.26 -4.97
C LEU A 6 3.99 3.15 -3.96
N ASP A 7 3.74 3.52 -2.71
CA ASP A 7 3.14 2.66 -1.70
C ASP A 7 1.80 3.25 -1.24
N ILE A 8 0.79 2.38 -1.04
CA ILE A 8 -0.50 2.76 -0.46
C ILE A 8 -0.63 2.05 0.89
N ILE A 9 -0.97 2.79 1.93
CA ILE A 9 -1.12 2.29 3.29
C ILE A 9 -2.54 2.56 3.74
N LEU A 10 -3.28 1.51 4.06
CA LEU A 10 -4.60 1.59 4.68
C LEU A 10 -4.46 1.30 6.18
N LEU A 11 -5.11 2.08 7.01
CA LEU A 11 -5.35 1.70 8.39
C LEU A 11 -6.36 0.53 8.44
N GLU A 12 -6.18 -0.43 9.34
CA GLU A 12 -7.07 -1.59 9.50
C GLU A 12 -8.54 -1.18 9.69
N SER A 13 -8.77 -0.10 10.45
CA SER A 13 -10.12 0.46 10.64
C SER A 13 -10.73 1.01 9.35
N HIS A 14 -9.92 1.62 8.49
CA HIS A 14 -10.37 2.15 7.21
C HIS A 14 -10.63 1.03 6.19
N GLU A 15 -9.78 0.01 6.19
CA GLU A 15 -10.00 -1.18 5.35
C GLU A 15 -11.28 -1.90 5.73
N ALA A 16 -11.53 -2.10 7.02
CA ALA A 16 -12.77 -2.70 7.53
C ALA A 16 -14.01 -1.86 7.14
N ALA A 17 -13.92 -0.54 7.26
CA ALA A 17 -15.00 0.36 6.83
C ALA A 17 -15.24 0.29 5.32
N LEU A 18 -14.17 0.23 4.51
CA LEU A 18 -14.28 0.05 3.06
C LEU A 18 -14.94 -1.27 2.71
N ARG A 19 -14.53 -2.39 3.32
CA ARG A 19 -15.17 -3.69 3.07
C ARG A 19 -16.65 -3.67 3.42
N ALA A 20 -17.04 -3.05 4.52
CA ALA A 20 -18.45 -2.92 4.89
C ALA A 20 -19.26 -2.08 3.88
N LEU A 21 -18.68 -0.97 3.37
CA LEU A 21 -19.33 -0.12 2.36
C LEU A 21 -19.38 -0.78 0.97
N LEU A 22 -18.39 -1.59 0.65
CA LEU A 22 -18.23 -2.22 -0.67
C LEU A 22 -18.92 -3.59 -0.76
N HIS A 23 -19.36 -4.18 0.37
CA HIS A 23 -20.07 -5.44 0.37
C HIS A 23 -21.46 -5.30 -0.25
N ARG A 24 -21.80 -6.17 -1.20
CA ARG A 24 -23.14 -6.26 -1.81
C ARG A 24 -23.55 -7.72 -1.90
N GLU A 25 -24.69 -8.06 -1.28
CA GLU A 25 -25.24 -9.43 -1.29
C GLU A 25 -25.59 -9.92 -2.69
N ASN A 26 -25.97 -9.03 -3.58
CA ASN A 26 -26.33 -9.34 -4.97
C ASN A 26 -25.12 -9.47 -5.91
N GLY A 27 -23.89 -9.37 -5.40
CA GLY A 27 -22.65 -9.46 -6.21
C GLY A 27 -22.45 -8.31 -7.22
N SER A 28 -23.15 -7.18 -7.04
CA SER A 28 -22.90 -6.00 -7.86
C SER A 28 -21.64 -5.26 -7.41
N GLU A 29 -21.03 -4.51 -8.32
CA GLU A 29 -19.92 -3.62 -7.99
C GLU A 29 -20.39 -2.50 -7.06
N ALA A 30 -19.51 -2.11 -6.17
CA ALA A 30 -19.71 -1.02 -5.23
C ALA A 30 -18.51 -0.10 -5.24
N ALA A 31 -18.73 1.16 -4.85
CA ALA A 31 -17.67 2.15 -4.74
C ALA A 31 -17.77 2.95 -3.45
N ALA A 32 -16.63 3.48 -3.02
CA ALA A 32 -16.47 4.39 -1.90
C ALA A 32 -15.34 5.36 -2.18
N TYR A 33 -15.30 6.45 -1.44
CA TYR A 33 -14.20 7.41 -1.50
C TYR A 33 -13.26 7.23 -0.30
N VAL A 34 -12.00 7.61 -0.50
CA VAL A 34 -10.98 7.70 0.55
C VAL A 34 -10.20 8.99 0.39
N LEU A 35 -9.92 9.66 1.48
CA LEU A 35 -8.95 10.74 1.52
C LEU A 35 -7.63 10.19 2.01
N PHE A 36 -6.53 10.54 1.31
CA PHE A 36 -5.18 10.09 1.66
C PHE A 36 -4.30 11.27 2.03
N GLY A 37 -3.51 11.09 3.09
CA GLY A 37 -2.33 11.90 3.31
C GLY A 37 -1.24 11.44 2.33
N LYS A 38 -0.47 12.39 1.78
CA LYS A 38 0.64 12.13 0.85
C LYS A 38 1.96 12.50 1.51
N ALA A 39 2.93 11.59 1.48
CA ALA A 39 4.30 11.84 1.86
C ALA A 39 5.23 11.57 0.67
N GLU A 40 6.11 12.53 0.37
CA GLU A 40 7.14 12.41 -0.67
C GLU A 40 8.50 12.24 0.00
N ILE A 41 9.19 11.18 -0.35
CA ILE A 41 10.50 10.82 0.19
C ILE A 41 11.48 10.90 -0.97
N ALA A 42 12.42 11.84 -0.89
CA ALA A 42 13.37 12.09 -1.98
C ALA A 42 14.31 10.91 -2.22
N ALA A 43 14.73 10.24 -1.14
CA ALA A 43 15.57 9.05 -1.17
C ALA A 43 15.11 8.09 -0.06
N ASP A 44 14.50 6.99 -0.45
CA ASP A 44 14.10 5.93 0.48
C ASP A 44 15.36 5.27 1.07
N PRO A 45 15.46 5.11 2.40
CA PRO A 45 16.68 4.60 3.03
C PRO A 45 17.01 3.14 2.66
N TRP A 46 16.06 2.41 2.05
CA TRP A 46 16.24 1.02 1.66
C TRP A 46 16.72 0.85 0.21
N SER A 47 16.20 1.68 -0.69
CA SER A 47 16.44 1.56 -2.13
C SER A 47 17.18 2.76 -2.73
N ASN A 48 17.35 3.83 -1.96
CA ASN A 48 17.87 5.12 -2.43
C ASN A 48 17.09 5.72 -3.61
N GLN A 49 15.82 5.29 -3.79
CA GLN A 49 14.94 5.78 -4.85
C GLN A 49 13.91 6.75 -4.29
N PRO A 50 13.42 7.70 -5.08
CA PRO A 50 12.31 8.54 -4.68
C PRO A 50 11.04 7.69 -4.46
N ARG A 51 10.26 8.04 -3.43
CA ARG A 51 9.08 7.28 -3.04
C ARG A 51 7.92 8.20 -2.69
N ILE A 52 6.73 7.81 -3.11
CA ILE A 52 5.47 8.42 -2.71
C ILE A 52 4.73 7.43 -1.80
N ARG A 53 4.27 7.88 -0.65
CA ARG A 53 3.39 7.12 0.24
C ARG A 53 2.05 7.81 0.36
N LEU A 54 1.00 7.06 0.09
CA LEU A 54 -0.37 7.45 0.39
C LEU A 54 -0.81 6.70 1.65
N ILE A 55 -1.29 7.44 2.65
CA ILE A 55 -1.77 6.88 3.91
C ILE A 55 -3.24 7.25 4.04
N SER A 56 -4.12 6.26 4.20
CA SER A 56 -5.56 6.50 4.34
C SER A 56 -5.84 7.36 5.57
N HIS A 57 -6.58 8.45 5.37
CA HIS A 57 -6.91 9.43 6.41
C HIS A 57 -8.38 9.37 6.82
N GLU A 58 -9.26 9.15 5.84
CA GLU A 58 -10.70 9.08 6.06
C GLU A 58 -11.38 8.29 4.94
N VAL A 59 -12.36 7.47 5.30
CA VAL A 59 -13.26 6.79 4.36
C VAL A 59 -14.55 7.61 4.25
N VAL A 60 -14.90 7.99 3.02
CA VAL A 60 -16.08 8.83 2.75
C VAL A 60 -17.08 7.98 1.95
N PRO A 61 -18.26 7.67 2.52
CA PRO A 61 -19.28 6.93 1.80
C PRO A 61 -19.80 7.69 0.58
N ILE A 62 -20.11 6.96 -0.48
CA ILE A 62 -20.97 7.45 -1.56
C ILE A 62 -22.41 7.25 -1.09
N THR A 63 -23.18 8.33 -1.00
CA THR A 63 -24.56 8.29 -0.52
C THR A 63 -25.50 7.70 -1.58
N SER A 64 -26.66 7.21 -1.17
CA SER A 64 -27.61 6.56 -2.10
C SER A 64 -28.13 7.49 -3.21
N ASP A 65 -28.21 8.77 -2.94
CA ASP A 65 -28.60 9.83 -3.89
C ASP A 65 -27.46 10.20 -4.88
N GLU A 66 -26.22 9.88 -4.51
CA GLU A 66 -25.05 10.05 -5.38
C GLU A 66 -24.80 8.83 -6.28
N MET A 67 -25.39 7.68 -5.99
CA MET A 67 -25.25 6.46 -6.79
C MET A 67 -26.25 6.46 -7.93
N VAL A 68 -25.75 6.50 -9.17
CA VAL A 68 -26.60 6.56 -10.39
C VAL A 68 -26.97 5.15 -10.85
N SER A 69 -26.01 4.22 -10.91
CA SER A 69 -26.24 2.83 -11.28
C SER A 69 -25.15 1.90 -10.72
N SER A 70 -25.53 0.64 -10.50
CA SER A 70 -24.62 -0.42 -10.07
C SER A 70 -25.08 -1.73 -10.70
N SER A 71 -24.12 -2.51 -11.23
CA SER A 71 -24.32 -3.86 -11.78
C SER A 71 -23.14 -4.75 -11.42
N ALA A 72 -23.14 -6.00 -11.90
CA ALA A 72 -22.03 -6.92 -11.64
C ALA A 72 -20.70 -6.54 -12.33
N VAL A 73 -20.72 -5.58 -13.26
CA VAL A 73 -19.56 -5.18 -14.09
C VAL A 73 -19.41 -3.67 -14.23
N HIS A 74 -20.23 -2.90 -13.51
CA HIS A 74 -20.20 -1.44 -13.64
C HIS A 74 -20.85 -0.74 -12.46
N VAL A 75 -20.20 0.31 -11.96
CA VAL A 75 -20.76 1.23 -10.97
C VAL A 75 -20.57 2.67 -11.46
N THR A 76 -21.66 3.46 -11.40
CA THR A 76 -21.64 4.88 -11.77
C THR A 76 -22.19 5.70 -10.63
N TRP A 77 -21.50 6.79 -10.32
CA TRP A 77 -21.91 7.75 -9.30
C TRP A 77 -22.00 9.16 -9.88
N SER A 78 -22.66 10.06 -9.16
CA SER A 78 -22.88 11.42 -9.61
C SER A 78 -21.59 12.25 -9.53
N THR A 79 -21.42 13.15 -10.48
CA THR A 79 -20.33 14.14 -10.47
C THR A 79 -20.34 15.00 -9.20
N GLN A 80 -21.51 15.22 -8.60
CA GLN A 80 -21.66 16.05 -7.42
C GLN A 80 -20.92 15.47 -6.20
N GLY A 81 -21.04 14.16 -5.96
CA GLY A 81 -20.32 13.47 -4.88
C GLY A 81 -18.80 13.59 -5.04
N PHE A 82 -18.32 13.39 -6.26
CA PHE A 82 -16.90 13.55 -6.55
C PHE A 82 -16.41 15.00 -6.37
N MET A 83 -17.20 15.99 -6.78
CA MET A 83 -16.89 17.41 -6.57
C MET A 83 -16.84 17.78 -5.06
N ARG A 84 -17.72 17.22 -4.26
CA ARG A 84 -17.70 17.34 -2.79
C ARG A 84 -16.40 16.78 -2.21
N LEU A 85 -16.00 15.56 -2.65
CA LEU A 85 -14.73 14.94 -2.24
C LEU A 85 -13.52 15.81 -2.60
N LEU A 86 -13.47 16.35 -3.82
CA LEU A 86 -12.40 17.25 -4.25
C LEU A 86 -12.30 18.49 -3.36
N GLY A 87 -13.42 19.12 -3.02
CA GLY A 87 -13.46 20.26 -2.11
C GLY A 87 -12.90 19.92 -0.72
N GLN A 88 -13.28 18.78 -0.17
CA GLN A 88 -12.75 18.29 1.12
C GLN A 88 -11.25 18.03 1.05
N ALA A 89 -10.79 17.37 -0.03
CA ALA A 89 -9.38 17.05 -0.24
C ALA A 89 -8.53 18.33 -0.31
N GLN A 90 -8.95 19.32 -1.09
CA GLN A 90 -8.25 20.60 -1.23
C GLN A 90 -8.16 21.37 0.09
N HIS A 91 -9.27 21.51 0.80
CA HIS A 91 -9.32 22.24 2.07
C HIS A 91 -8.35 21.64 3.12
N ARG A 92 -8.13 20.32 3.06
CA ARG A 92 -7.35 19.57 4.05
C ARG A 92 -5.95 19.19 3.53
N ASN A 93 -5.58 19.60 2.33
CA ASN A 93 -4.32 19.21 1.66
C ASN A 93 -4.15 17.68 1.59
N LEU A 94 -5.21 16.97 1.21
CA LEU A 94 -5.25 15.53 1.06
C LEU A 94 -5.40 15.14 -0.41
N VAL A 95 -5.06 13.90 -0.75
CA VAL A 95 -5.28 13.33 -2.07
C VAL A 95 -6.65 12.62 -2.07
N PRO A 96 -7.57 13.00 -2.98
CA PRO A 96 -8.82 12.28 -3.17
C PRO A 96 -8.55 10.90 -3.74
N GLY A 97 -9.35 9.92 -3.33
CA GLY A 97 -9.24 8.55 -3.79
C GLY A 97 -10.59 7.90 -4.04
N LEU A 98 -10.61 7.02 -5.02
CA LEU A 98 -11.74 6.19 -5.39
C LEU A 98 -11.39 4.73 -5.11
N VAL A 99 -12.31 4.00 -4.51
CA VAL A 99 -12.19 2.55 -4.31
C VAL A 99 -13.45 1.89 -4.87
N HIS A 100 -13.28 0.85 -5.67
CA HIS A 100 -14.40 0.04 -6.17
C HIS A 100 -14.08 -1.46 -6.10
N THR A 101 -15.10 -2.29 -6.36
CA THR A 101 -14.97 -3.74 -6.30
C THR A 101 -15.14 -4.38 -7.66
N HIS A 102 -14.41 -5.49 -7.88
CA HIS A 102 -14.68 -6.50 -8.91
C HIS A 102 -15.04 -7.85 -8.25
N PRO A 103 -16.31 -8.06 -7.85
CA PRO A 103 -16.70 -9.18 -6.97
C PRO A 103 -16.45 -10.55 -7.58
N GLY A 104 -16.52 -10.67 -8.91
CA GLY A 104 -16.35 -11.91 -9.67
C GLY A 104 -14.94 -12.18 -10.17
N ALA A 105 -14.02 -11.24 -10.07
CA ALA A 105 -12.71 -11.28 -10.71
C ALA A 105 -11.55 -10.99 -9.74
N ASN A 106 -10.32 -11.20 -10.21
CA ASN A 106 -9.14 -10.71 -9.53
C ASN A 106 -9.12 -9.18 -9.50
N ALA A 107 -8.34 -8.59 -8.60
CA ALA A 107 -8.14 -7.15 -8.59
C ALA A 107 -7.30 -6.72 -9.80
N PHE A 108 -7.85 -5.89 -10.67
CA PHE A 108 -7.17 -5.25 -11.81
C PHE A 108 -7.96 -4.00 -12.21
N PHE A 109 -7.36 -3.11 -12.97
CA PHE A 109 -8.05 -2.00 -13.61
C PHE A 109 -8.48 -2.41 -15.02
N SER A 110 -9.76 -2.31 -15.32
CA SER A 110 -10.32 -2.57 -16.66
C SER A 110 -10.11 -1.39 -17.60
N ASP A 111 -10.29 -1.59 -18.89
CA ASP A 111 -10.27 -0.49 -19.90
C ASP A 111 -11.32 0.58 -19.59
N GLN A 112 -12.46 0.16 -19.01
CA GLN A 112 -13.51 1.09 -18.59
C GLN A 112 -13.08 1.93 -17.40
N ASP A 113 -12.36 1.34 -16.42
CA ASP A 113 -11.79 2.07 -15.30
C ASP A 113 -10.75 3.08 -15.80
N ASP A 114 -9.90 2.68 -16.73
CA ASP A 114 -8.91 3.56 -17.34
C ASP A 114 -9.54 4.78 -17.99
N HIS A 115 -10.63 4.59 -18.75
CA HIS A 115 -11.34 5.67 -19.40
C HIS A 115 -12.01 6.61 -18.38
N ASN A 116 -12.78 6.06 -17.45
CA ASN A 116 -13.52 6.83 -16.44
C ASN A 116 -12.58 7.60 -15.52
N GLU A 117 -11.53 6.95 -15.06
CA GLU A 117 -10.55 7.57 -14.15
C GLU A 117 -9.74 8.66 -14.86
N ALA A 118 -9.42 8.53 -16.15
CA ALA A 118 -8.75 9.59 -16.90
C ALA A 118 -9.58 10.89 -16.94
N GLU A 119 -10.92 10.78 -17.02
CA GLU A 119 -11.81 11.94 -16.95
C GLU A 119 -11.87 12.56 -15.55
N LEU A 120 -11.94 11.69 -14.51
CA LEU A 120 -11.87 12.13 -13.12
C LEU A 120 -10.52 12.78 -12.80
N ALA A 121 -9.41 12.22 -13.30
CA ALA A 121 -8.08 12.79 -13.14
C ALA A 121 -8.00 14.17 -13.81
N ARG A 122 -8.52 14.32 -15.02
CA ARG A 122 -8.58 15.63 -15.71
C ARG A 122 -9.33 16.65 -14.85
N THR A 123 -10.48 16.28 -14.29
CA THR A 123 -11.28 17.14 -13.43
C THR A 123 -10.51 17.49 -12.15
N THR A 124 -9.86 16.52 -11.54
CA THR A 124 -9.03 16.65 -10.34
C THR A 124 -7.91 17.67 -10.52
N PHE A 125 -7.13 17.53 -11.60
CA PHE A 125 -6.03 18.46 -11.90
C PHE A 125 -6.51 19.84 -12.32
N ASN A 126 -7.61 19.94 -13.09
CA ASN A 126 -8.21 21.23 -13.44
C ASN A 126 -8.70 22.01 -12.20
N LYS A 127 -9.03 21.33 -11.12
CA LYS A 127 -9.39 21.93 -9.83
C LYS A 127 -8.18 22.20 -8.92
N GLY A 128 -6.95 21.92 -9.39
CA GLY A 128 -5.72 22.21 -8.64
C GLY A 128 -5.36 21.18 -7.57
N ALA A 129 -5.96 20.00 -7.58
CA ALA A 129 -5.52 18.91 -6.70
C ALA A 129 -4.23 18.25 -7.23
N HIS A 130 -3.44 17.66 -6.32
CA HIS A 130 -2.10 17.14 -6.61
C HIS A 130 -2.02 15.64 -6.88
N GLY A 131 -3.16 15.02 -7.23
CA GLY A 131 -3.26 13.60 -7.56
C GLY A 131 -4.67 13.06 -7.34
N LEU A 132 -4.93 11.91 -7.94
CA LEU A 132 -6.12 11.09 -7.72
C LEU A 132 -5.66 9.66 -7.47
N ALA A 133 -5.94 9.12 -6.30
CA ALA A 133 -5.70 7.73 -6.00
C ALA A 133 -6.87 6.86 -6.49
N SER A 134 -6.57 5.63 -6.88
CA SER A 134 -7.61 4.65 -7.21
C SER A 134 -7.20 3.28 -6.72
N MET A 135 -8.19 2.48 -6.27
CA MET A 135 -7.97 1.12 -5.80
C MET A 135 -9.10 0.20 -6.25
N VAL A 136 -8.77 -1.04 -6.55
CA VAL A 136 -9.73 -2.10 -6.87
C VAL A 136 -9.58 -3.23 -5.86
N PHE A 137 -10.69 -3.60 -5.24
CA PHE A 137 -10.81 -4.76 -4.36
C PHE A 137 -11.42 -5.91 -5.18
N GLY A 138 -10.65 -6.95 -5.38
CA GLY A 138 -11.07 -8.15 -6.11
C GLY A 138 -11.39 -9.33 -5.20
N ARG A 139 -11.54 -10.50 -5.84
CA ARG A 139 -11.74 -11.77 -5.15
C ARG A 139 -10.51 -12.16 -4.32
N ASN A 140 -10.73 -12.97 -3.28
CA ASN A 140 -9.68 -13.54 -2.43
C ASN A 140 -8.79 -12.46 -1.78
N ASP A 141 -9.40 -11.38 -1.35
CA ASP A 141 -8.72 -10.25 -0.70
C ASP A 141 -7.65 -9.57 -1.55
N ALA A 142 -7.60 -9.85 -2.85
CA ALA A 142 -6.67 -9.16 -3.74
C ALA A 142 -6.99 -7.67 -3.82
N ILE A 143 -5.97 -6.83 -3.74
CA ILE A 143 -6.09 -5.39 -3.84
C ILE A 143 -5.01 -4.87 -4.80
N VAL A 144 -5.40 -4.00 -5.71
CA VAL A 144 -4.48 -3.21 -6.54
C VAL A 144 -4.77 -1.73 -6.36
N GLY A 145 -3.81 -0.88 -6.67
CA GLY A 145 -3.98 0.56 -6.55
C GLY A 145 -3.03 1.32 -7.44
N ARG A 146 -3.40 2.56 -7.74
CA ARG A 146 -2.59 3.50 -8.53
C ARG A 146 -2.81 4.93 -8.09
N LEU A 147 -1.88 5.78 -8.46
CA LEU A 147 -1.96 7.23 -8.30
C LEU A 147 -1.85 7.88 -9.68
N TRP A 148 -2.86 8.61 -10.07
CA TRP A 148 -2.78 9.54 -11.19
C TRP A 148 -1.96 10.75 -10.76
N THR A 149 -0.86 10.98 -11.46
CA THR A 149 0.09 12.09 -11.22
C THR A 149 -0.11 13.25 -12.19
N SER A 150 -0.91 13.02 -13.22
CA SER A 150 -1.41 14.02 -14.17
C SER A 150 -2.70 13.51 -14.81
N ALA A 151 -3.34 14.35 -15.64
CA ALA A 151 -4.54 13.95 -16.40
C ALA A 151 -4.30 12.81 -17.43
N LYS A 152 -3.04 12.42 -17.66
CA LYS A 152 -2.66 11.45 -18.70
C LYS A 152 -1.73 10.34 -18.20
N ALA A 153 -1.31 10.38 -16.95
CA ALA A 153 -0.33 9.44 -16.43
C ALA A 153 -0.69 8.98 -15.02
N SER A 154 -0.64 7.69 -14.82
CA SER A 154 -0.77 7.05 -13.50
C SER A 154 0.44 6.19 -13.19
N THR A 155 0.70 5.99 -11.91
CA THR A 155 1.73 5.10 -11.37
C THR A 155 1.05 4.01 -10.57
N GLN A 156 1.33 2.75 -10.89
CA GLN A 156 0.82 1.61 -10.13
C GLN A 156 1.51 1.53 -8.77
N ALA A 157 0.78 1.11 -7.75
CA ALA A 157 1.35 0.87 -6.43
C ALA A 157 2.26 -0.36 -6.46
N SER A 158 3.51 -0.19 -6.02
CA SER A 158 4.44 -1.30 -5.82
C SER A 158 4.07 -2.13 -4.61
N SER A 159 3.46 -1.52 -3.61
CA SER A 159 2.92 -2.22 -2.45
C SER A 159 1.66 -1.55 -1.93
N ILE A 160 0.77 -2.39 -1.40
CA ILE A 160 -0.39 -1.97 -0.61
C ILE A 160 -0.28 -2.66 0.74
N SER A 161 -0.35 -1.89 1.82
CA SER A 161 -0.24 -2.42 3.17
C SER A 161 -1.46 -2.06 3.99
N ILE A 162 -2.00 -3.02 4.73
CA ILE A 162 -2.99 -2.75 5.79
C ILE A 162 -2.25 -2.81 7.11
N VAL A 163 -2.34 -1.74 7.89
CA VAL A 163 -1.62 -1.57 9.16
C VAL A 163 -2.61 -1.43 10.30
N GLY A 164 -2.48 -2.28 11.29
CA GLY A 164 -3.31 -2.33 12.49
C GLY A 164 -2.82 -3.39 13.46
N SER A 165 -3.72 -4.18 14.01
CA SER A 165 -3.41 -5.32 14.87
C SER A 165 -2.59 -6.39 14.13
N LYS A 166 -2.78 -6.49 12.82
CA LYS A 166 -1.99 -7.29 11.88
C LYS A 166 -1.48 -6.42 10.75
N ILE A 167 -0.38 -6.83 10.14
CA ILE A 167 0.15 -6.18 8.94
C ILE A 167 -0.02 -7.15 7.77
N ASN A 168 -0.84 -6.76 6.80
CA ASN A 168 -0.99 -7.47 5.53
C ASN A 168 -0.36 -6.64 4.41
N ILE A 169 0.41 -7.27 3.52
CA ILE A 169 1.14 -6.57 2.46
C ILE A 169 0.89 -7.30 1.13
N TRP A 170 0.38 -6.57 0.14
CA TRP A 170 0.28 -6.97 -1.27
C TRP A 170 1.38 -6.28 -2.06
N ARG A 171 2.08 -7.02 -2.92
CA ARG A 171 3.14 -6.49 -3.78
C ARG A 171 2.88 -6.86 -5.22
N ALA A 172 3.14 -5.93 -6.14
CA ALA A 172 3.01 -6.16 -7.57
C ALA A 172 4.00 -7.22 -8.08
N ASP A 173 5.21 -7.26 -7.49
CA ASP A 173 6.33 -8.12 -7.92
C ASP A 173 6.65 -9.22 -6.90
N SER A 174 5.66 -9.94 -6.39
CA SER A 174 5.94 -11.12 -5.58
C SER A 174 6.36 -12.31 -6.45
N GLU A 175 7.53 -12.27 -7.05
CA GLU A 175 8.19 -13.50 -7.50
C GLU A 175 8.40 -14.39 -6.28
N ARG A 176 7.72 -15.53 -6.27
CA ARG A 176 7.89 -16.58 -5.27
C ARG A 176 9.23 -17.28 -5.52
N GLU A 177 10.32 -16.68 -5.15
CA GLU A 177 11.57 -17.43 -5.02
C GLU A 177 11.47 -18.33 -3.78
N ASP A 178 11.18 -19.58 -4.05
CA ASP A 178 11.18 -20.66 -3.04
C ASP A 178 12.65 -20.93 -2.64
N THR A 179 13.13 -20.21 -1.65
CA THR A 179 14.46 -20.41 -1.11
C THR A 179 14.46 -21.70 -0.32
N LYS A 180 15.12 -22.75 -0.84
CA LYS A 180 15.30 -24.08 -0.17
C LYS A 180 15.75 -23.96 1.27
N PHE A 181 16.48 -22.92 1.60
CA PHE A 181 16.93 -22.55 2.93
C PHE A 181 15.78 -22.29 3.91
N LEU A 182 14.64 -21.74 3.47
CA LEU A 182 13.47 -21.46 4.30
C LEU A 182 12.37 -22.53 4.20
N ALA A 183 12.63 -23.67 3.55
CA ALA A 183 11.63 -24.72 3.32
C ALA A 183 11.05 -25.30 4.61
N ARG A 184 11.88 -25.49 5.65
CA ARG A 184 11.42 -26.02 6.96
C ARG A 184 10.50 -25.03 7.67
N GLN A 185 10.78 -23.75 7.53
CA GLN A 185 9.98 -22.66 8.06
C GLN A 185 8.61 -22.60 7.38
N ALA A 186 8.58 -22.72 6.05
CA ALA A 186 7.33 -22.82 5.28
C ALA A 186 6.51 -24.06 5.66
N ALA A 187 7.16 -25.19 5.94
CA ALA A 187 6.49 -26.40 6.40
C ALA A 187 5.85 -26.25 7.79
N LEU A 188 6.44 -25.44 8.67
CA LEU A 188 5.92 -25.22 10.02
C LEU A 188 4.85 -24.14 10.09
N PHE A 189 5.06 -22.98 9.41
CA PHE A 189 4.22 -21.80 9.52
C PHE A 189 3.30 -21.58 8.31
N GLY A 190 3.36 -22.43 7.31
CA GLY A 190 2.60 -22.31 6.07
C GLY A 190 3.36 -21.61 4.95
N LYS A 191 2.88 -21.85 3.71
CA LYS A 191 3.52 -21.35 2.48
C LYS A 191 3.62 -19.83 2.37
N ASP A 192 2.73 -19.11 3.03
CA ASP A 192 2.64 -17.65 2.94
C ASP A 192 3.54 -16.93 3.98
N PHE A 193 4.10 -17.66 4.93
CA PHE A 193 4.94 -17.09 5.99
C PHE A 193 6.21 -16.43 5.44
N ASN A 194 6.96 -17.14 4.61
CA ASN A 194 8.22 -16.63 4.06
C ASN A 194 8.06 -15.38 3.19
N PRO A 195 7.07 -15.29 2.28
CA PRO A 195 6.74 -14.05 1.55
C PRO A 195 6.43 -12.87 2.47
N ILE A 196 5.64 -13.10 3.55
CA ILE A 196 5.31 -12.05 4.52
C ILE A 196 6.57 -11.55 5.23
N VAL A 197 7.39 -12.46 5.77
CA VAL A 197 8.63 -12.09 6.48
C VAL A 197 9.61 -11.36 5.54
N ARG A 198 9.76 -11.84 4.31
CA ARG A 198 10.61 -11.20 3.30
C ARG A 198 10.14 -9.79 2.93
N ALA A 199 8.83 -9.55 2.98
CA ALA A 199 8.26 -8.25 2.72
C ALA A 199 8.51 -7.22 3.84
N LEU A 200 8.86 -7.66 5.05
CA LEU A 200 9.10 -6.77 6.17
C LEU A 200 10.33 -5.89 5.95
N ARG A 201 10.22 -4.66 6.44
CA ARG A 201 11.31 -3.71 6.58
C ARG A 201 11.47 -3.39 8.05
N VAL A 202 12.59 -3.78 8.62
CA VAL A 202 12.84 -3.69 10.06
C VAL A 202 14.01 -2.78 10.33
N GLY A 203 13.80 -1.75 11.17
CA GLY A 203 14.88 -0.92 11.71
C GLY A 203 15.39 -1.48 13.04
N VAL A 204 16.69 -1.60 13.20
CA VAL A 204 17.33 -1.95 14.47
C VAL A 204 18.18 -0.77 14.90
N ILE A 205 17.82 -0.17 16.05
CA ILE A 205 18.53 0.94 16.66
C ILE A 205 19.34 0.39 17.83
N GLY A 206 20.66 0.58 17.78
CA GLY A 206 21.61 -0.02 18.67
C GLY A 206 22.02 -1.42 18.19
N CYS A 207 23.22 -1.55 17.61
CA CYS A 207 23.76 -2.79 17.05
C CYS A 207 24.86 -3.41 17.92
N GLY A 208 24.92 -3.05 19.20
CA GLY A 208 25.80 -3.66 20.19
C GLY A 208 25.47 -5.13 20.49
N GLY A 209 25.74 -5.61 21.69
CA GLY A 209 25.58 -7.04 22.05
C GLY A 209 24.18 -7.59 21.75
N THR A 210 23.11 -6.91 22.21
CA THR A 210 21.74 -7.36 22.00
C THR A 210 21.28 -7.12 20.55
N GLY A 211 21.51 -5.92 20.01
CA GLY A 211 21.04 -5.57 18.66
C GLY A 211 21.68 -6.42 17.58
N SER A 212 22.99 -6.71 17.66
CA SER A 212 23.68 -7.58 16.71
C SER A 212 23.13 -9.01 16.70
N ALA A 213 22.76 -9.54 17.89
CA ALA A 213 22.07 -10.83 18.00
C ALA A 213 20.70 -10.81 17.32
N VAL A 214 19.91 -9.76 17.55
CA VAL A 214 18.61 -9.56 16.91
C VAL A 214 18.77 -9.48 15.38
N VAL A 215 19.73 -8.69 14.89
CA VAL A 215 20.02 -8.59 13.44
C VAL A 215 20.33 -9.98 12.86
N SER A 216 21.19 -10.76 13.53
CA SER A 216 21.54 -12.11 13.09
C SER A 216 20.30 -13.03 13.01
N LEU A 217 19.40 -12.96 13.99
CA LEU A 217 18.17 -13.75 13.99
C LEU A 217 17.19 -13.32 12.90
N LEU A 218 16.97 -12.02 12.73
CA LEU A 218 16.09 -11.47 11.67
C LEU A 218 16.57 -11.84 10.27
N THR A 219 17.88 -11.79 10.04
CA THR A 219 18.49 -12.21 8.78
C THR A 219 18.24 -13.70 8.52
N ARG A 220 18.40 -14.54 9.53
CA ARG A 220 18.15 -16.00 9.42
C ARG A 220 16.67 -16.32 9.26
N LEU A 221 15.78 -15.52 9.84
CA LEU A 221 14.33 -15.62 9.65
C LEU A 221 13.90 -15.31 8.22
N GLY A 222 14.73 -14.59 7.47
CA GLY A 222 14.45 -14.24 6.07
C GLY A 222 13.83 -12.86 5.89
N VAL A 223 13.99 -11.95 6.86
CA VAL A 223 13.59 -10.55 6.70
C VAL A 223 14.32 -9.95 5.52
N GLY A 224 13.56 -9.40 4.54
CA GLY A 224 14.11 -8.95 3.28
C GLY A 224 14.89 -7.63 3.36
N HIS A 225 14.53 -6.76 4.31
CA HIS A 225 15.15 -5.44 4.45
C HIS A 225 15.42 -5.10 5.90
N LEU A 226 16.69 -4.81 6.21
CA LEU A 226 17.13 -4.36 7.53
C LEU A 226 17.81 -2.99 7.41
N ALA A 227 17.36 -2.02 8.22
CA ALA A 227 18.08 -0.76 8.44
C ALA A 227 18.76 -0.84 9.82
N LEU A 228 20.07 -0.70 9.83
CA LEU A 228 20.87 -0.78 11.05
C LEU A 228 21.36 0.62 11.40
N MET A 229 21.10 1.04 12.64
CA MET A 229 21.46 2.36 13.13
C MET A 229 22.18 2.22 14.45
N ASP A 230 23.40 2.67 14.50
CA ASP A 230 24.21 2.78 15.72
C ASP A 230 25.04 4.06 15.64
N ASN A 231 25.17 4.75 16.73
CA ASN A 231 25.98 5.97 16.83
C ASN A 231 27.41 5.69 17.33
N ASP A 232 27.68 4.44 17.76
CA ASP A 232 28.99 4.03 18.24
C ASP A 232 29.81 3.34 17.15
N ALA A 233 31.12 3.46 17.26
CA ALA A 233 32.06 2.68 16.48
C ALA A 233 32.45 1.40 17.24
N ILE A 234 32.65 0.31 16.51
CA ILE A 234 33.12 -0.95 17.10
C ILE A 234 34.57 -0.84 17.54
N ASP A 235 34.90 -1.32 18.73
CA ASP A 235 36.24 -1.44 19.24
C ASP A 235 36.52 -2.85 19.76
N THR A 236 37.76 -3.09 20.22
CA THR A 236 38.19 -4.41 20.71
C THR A 236 37.42 -4.90 21.95
N THR A 237 36.89 -3.98 22.78
CA THR A 237 36.10 -4.32 23.95
C THR A 237 34.68 -4.81 23.59
N ASN A 238 34.25 -4.59 22.37
CA ASN A 238 32.94 -5.01 21.86
C ASN A 238 32.95 -6.44 21.31
N LEU A 239 34.14 -6.97 20.91
CA LEU A 239 34.27 -8.23 20.19
C LEU A 239 33.73 -9.45 20.95
N ASN A 240 33.65 -9.36 22.27
CA ASN A 240 33.13 -10.45 23.14
C ASN A 240 31.61 -10.58 23.11
N ARG A 241 30.88 -9.61 22.55
CA ARG A 241 29.41 -9.58 22.59
C ARG A 241 28.70 -9.14 21.29
N VAL A 242 29.42 -8.54 20.36
CA VAL A 242 28.82 -8.11 19.09
C VAL A 242 28.90 -9.26 18.09
N HIS A 243 27.74 -9.78 17.69
CA HIS A 243 27.64 -10.86 16.72
C HIS A 243 28.13 -10.44 15.35
N GLY A 244 28.97 -11.29 14.74
CA GLY A 244 29.51 -11.04 13.39
C GLY A 244 30.71 -10.09 13.33
N SER A 245 31.15 -9.55 14.47
CA SER A 245 32.37 -8.74 14.56
C SER A 245 33.61 -9.59 14.38
N ARG A 246 34.65 -8.98 13.80
CA ARG A 246 36.01 -9.57 13.64
C ARG A 246 37.04 -8.56 14.13
N ALA A 247 38.13 -9.07 14.63
CA ALA A 247 39.32 -8.28 14.95
C ALA A 247 40.02 -7.80 13.70
#